data_e2f6d63ed04e0421a618b9793db80210
#
_entry.id   e2f6d63ed04e0421a618b9793db80210
#
_cell.length_a   1.000
_cell.length_b   1.000
_cell.length_c   1.000
_cell.angle_alpha   90.00
_cell.angle_beta   90.00
_cell.angle_gamma   90.00
#
_symmetry.space_group_name_H-M   'P 1'
#
loop_
_entity.id
_entity.type
_entity.pdbx_description
1 polymer ?
#
loop_
_entity_poly.entity_id
_entity_poly.type
_entity_poly.pdbx_seq_one_letter_code
_entity_poly.pdbx_strand_id
1 'polypeptide(L)'
;MIDRQRMIGYNRTVKLRWLDETLDLVLAGMSDADIYAALRERLKDELSVGSEALRGSREKTITLLMRTWVRVPPSLRELRKDGIDLLQGTRRVERLPLHWGMTMAVYPFWRVVADVTGRLFRLQGTAAPTHVQRRVRELLGEREAVARSARYVLRAFADWGVITDSARNGDYSPAPPFPVVDSRLGVWLLECAVRSAPDSVSDFRSLVNAPGLFPFQISRIVPEQLAASGHLEVVRHSLEETVVRARKSA
;
A
#
# COMPACT_ATOMS: atom_id res chain seq x y z
N MET A 1 -10.57 13.19 17.06
CA MET A 1 -10.13 12.72 15.72
C MET A 1 -9.80 11.24 15.84
N ILE A 2 -10.48 10.35 15.11
CA ILE A 2 -10.19 8.90 15.16
C ILE A 2 -8.83 8.71 14.50
N ASP A 3 -7.89 8.15 15.25
CA ASP A 3 -6.55 7.83 14.74
C ASP A 3 -6.67 6.83 13.57
N ARG A 4 -6.51 7.30 12.33
CA ARG A 4 -6.62 6.50 11.11
C ARG A 4 -5.70 5.28 11.13
N GLN A 5 -4.57 5.35 11.84
CA GLN A 5 -3.62 4.25 11.95
C GLN A 5 -4.14 3.08 12.79
N ARG A 6 -5.02 3.34 13.76
CA ARG A 6 -5.66 2.29 14.56
C ARG A 6 -6.81 1.59 13.84
N MET A 7 -7.23 2.08 12.67
CA MET A 7 -8.25 1.44 11.85
C MET A 7 -7.66 0.28 11.06
N ILE A 8 -7.97 -0.93 11.48
CA ILE A 8 -7.61 -2.17 10.77
C ILE A 8 -8.53 -2.34 9.56
N GLY A 9 -8.39 -1.51 8.54
CA GLY A 9 -9.25 -1.58 7.35
C GLY A 9 -8.96 -2.78 6.44
N TYR A 10 -7.76 -3.37 6.52
CA TYR A 10 -7.28 -4.43 5.64
C TYR A 10 -7.43 -5.80 6.31
N ASN A 11 -8.49 -6.54 6.00
CA ASN A 11 -8.90 -7.74 6.73
C ASN A 11 -9.07 -9.01 5.87
N ARG A 12 -8.49 -9.02 4.67
CA ARG A 12 -8.43 -10.16 3.73
C ARG A 12 -7.11 -10.12 2.97
N THR A 13 -6.65 -11.29 2.51
CA THR A 13 -5.58 -11.36 1.51
C THR A 13 -6.13 -10.91 0.17
N VAL A 14 -5.54 -9.89 -0.42
CA VAL A 14 -5.86 -9.42 -1.77
C VAL A 14 -4.72 -9.84 -2.69
N LYS A 15 -5.02 -10.57 -3.75
CA LYS A 15 -4.04 -10.96 -4.77
C LYS A 15 -3.72 -9.80 -5.70
N LEU A 16 -2.47 -9.70 -6.14
CA LEU A 16 -2.03 -8.62 -7.05
C LEU A 16 -2.86 -8.59 -8.34
N ARG A 17 -3.12 -9.74 -8.93
CA ARG A 17 -3.93 -9.86 -10.16
C ARG A 17 -5.35 -9.31 -10.01
N TRP A 18 -5.97 -9.38 -8.84
CA TRP A 18 -7.30 -8.81 -8.62
C TRP A 18 -7.28 -7.28 -8.61
N LEU A 19 -6.19 -6.67 -8.15
CA LEU A 19 -5.97 -5.22 -8.27
C LEU A 19 -5.74 -4.81 -9.71
N ASP A 20 -4.94 -5.59 -10.48
CA ASP A 20 -4.76 -5.39 -11.92
C ASP A 20 -6.09 -5.44 -12.66
N GLU A 21 -6.90 -6.46 -12.41
CA GLU A 21 -8.22 -6.62 -13.02
C GLU A 21 -9.16 -5.47 -12.65
N THR A 22 -9.15 -5.05 -11.38
CA THR A 22 -9.95 -3.90 -10.93
C THR A 22 -9.52 -2.62 -11.67
N LEU A 23 -8.23 -2.42 -11.80
CA LEU A 23 -7.67 -1.24 -12.46
C LEU A 23 -7.96 -1.26 -13.98
N ASP A 24 -7.91 -2.43 -14.64
CA ASP A 24 -8.28 -2.56 -16.04
C ASP A 24 -9.77 -2.17 -16.28
N LEU A 25 -10.68 -2.54 -15.37
CA LEU A 25 -12.09 -2.14 -15.44
C LEU A 25 -12.25 -0.62 -15.25
N VAL A 26 -11.46 -0.02 -14.36
CA VAL A 26 -11.42 1.45 -14.18
C VAL A 26 -10.92 2.14 -15.45
N LEU A 27 -9.85 1.65 -16.06
CA LEU A 27 -9.29 2.19 -17.31
C LEU A 27 -10.22 2.02 -18.51
N ALA A 28 -11.06 0.98 -18.50
CA ALA A 28 -12.12 0.80 -19.49
C ALA A 28 -13.30 1.77 -19.31
N GLY A 29 -13.27 2.64 -18.30
CA GLY A 29 -14.33 3.62 -18.05
C GLY A 29 -15.63 3.04 -17.52
N MET A 30 -15.61 1.82 -16.95
CA MET A 30 -16.81 1.18 -16.42
C MET A 30 -17.34 1.92 -15.19
N SER A 31 -18.65 1.89 -15.00
CA SER A 31 -19.27 2.47 -13.81
C SER A 31 -18.91 1.68 -12.54
N ASP A 32 -19.00 2.34 -11.39
CA ASP A 32 -18.78 1.70 -10.08
C ASP A 32 -19.63 0.43 -9.87
N ALA A 33 -20.89 0.47 -10.35
CA ALA A 33 -21.82 -0.65 -10.23
C ALA A 33 -21.40 -1.82 -11.13
N ASP A 34 -20.98 -1.54 -12.36
CA ASP A 34 -20.55 -2.55 -13.32
C ASP A 34 -19.21 -3.18 -12.89
N ILE A 35 -18.27 -2.38 -12.36
CA ILE A 35 -17.02 -2.88 -11.79
C ILE A 35 -17.31 -3.84 -10.62
N TYR A 36 -18.20 -3.45 -9.70
CA TYR A 36 -18.60 -4.29 -8.58
C TYR A 36 -19.22 -5.62 -9.06
N ALA A 37 -20.13 -5.57 -10.03
CA ALA A 37 -20.78 -6.77 -10.61
C ALA A 37 -19.74 -7.68 -11.30
N ALA A 38 -18.84 -7.10 -12.10
CA ALA A 38 -17.76 -7.84 -12.75
C ALA A 38 -16.83 -8.53 -11.75
N LEU A 39 -16.46 -7.85 -10.66
CA LEU A 39 -15.62 -8.44 -9.60
C LEU A 39 -16.35 -9.56 -8.86
N ARG A 40 -17.66 -9.43 -8.61
CA ARG A 40 -18.45 -10.51 -8.00
C ARG A 40 -18.44 -11.78 -8.85
N GLU A 41 -18.59 -11.63 -10.17
CA GLU A 41 -18.57 -12.77 -11.09
C GLU A 41 -17.17 -13.38 -11.17
N ARG A 42 -16.12 -12.58 -11.35
CA ARG A 42 -14.74 -13.07 -11.47
C ARG A 42 -14.23 -13.80 -10.23
N LEU A 43 -14.65 -13.36 -9.04
CA LEU A 43 -14.18 -13.91 -7.77
C LEU A 43 -15.07 -15.03 -7.21
N LYS A 44 -16.14 -15.41 -7.91
CA LYS A 44 -17.10 -16.38 -7.38
C LYS A 44 -16.50 -17.76 -7.14
N ASP A 45 -15.62 -18.21 -8.04
CA ASP A 45 -15.00 -19.53 -7.98
C ASP A 45 -13.69 -19.54 -7.18
N GLU A 46 -13.11 -18.36 -6.93
CA GLU A 46 -11.84 -18.25 -6.20
C GLU A 46 -12.01 -18.03 -4.69
N LEU A 47 -13.07 -17.37 -4.30
CA LEU A 47 -13.37 -17.10 -2.91
C LEU A 47 -14.58 -17.93 -2.50
N SER A 48 -14.31 -18.95 -1.69
CA SER A 48 -15.26 -19.98 -1.29
C SER A 48 -16.62 -19.41 -0.92
N VAL A 49 -17.61 -20.00 -1.52
CA VAL A 49 -19.03 -19.69 -1.43
C VAL A 49 -19.58 -20.32 -0.15
N GLY A 50 -19.14 -19.86 0.99
CA GLY A 50 -19.73 -20.28 2.28
C GLY A 50 -21.08 -19.65 2.57
N SER A 51 -21.49 -18.64 1.86
CA SER A 51 -22.82 -18.02 1.90
C SER A 51 -22.91 -16.89 0.88
N GLU A 52 -24.07 -16.69 0.29
CA GLU A 52 -24.47 -15.45 -0.41
C GLU A 52 -24.58 -14.26 0.57
N ALA A 53 -24.10 -14.42 1.80
CA ALA A 53 -24.17 -13.42 2.83
C ALA A 53 -23.43 -12.15 2.40
N LEU A 54 -24.10 -11.02 2.48
CA LEU A 54 -23.59 -9.66 2.25
C LEU A 54 -22.29 -9.33 3.02
N ARG A 55 -21.83 -10.20 3.91
CA ARG A 55 -20.62 -10.10 4.74
C ARG A 55 -19.64 -11.24 4.55
N GLY A 56 -19.74 -12.00 3.45
CA GLY A 56 -18.85 -13.12 3.12
C GLY A 56 -17.41 -12.69 2.83
N SER A 57 -16.52 -13.66 2.65
CA SER A 57 -15.11 -13.38 2.32
C SER A 57 -14.96 -12.65 1.00
N ARG A 58 -15.74 -13.04 -0.03
CA ARG A 58 -15.78 -12.42 -1.35
C ARG A 58 -16.14 -10.94 -1.27
N GLU A 59 -17.25 -10.59 -0.60
CA GLU A 59 -17.71 -9.22 -0.48
C GLU A 59 -16.72 -8.31 0.24
N LYS A 60 -16.05 -8.82 1.29
CA LYS A 60 -15.00 -8.08 1.98
C LYS A 60 -13.78 -7.84 1.08
N THR A 61 -13.42 -8.81 0.25
CA THR A 61 -12.31 -8.66 -0.71
C THR A 61 -12.68 -7.64 -1.78
N ILE A 62 -13.88 -7.73 -2.37
CA ILE A 62 -14.37 -6.75 -3.34
C ILE A 62 -14.39 -5.34 -2.73
N THR A 63 -14.83 -5.19 -1.48
CA THR A 63 -14.81 -3.91 -0.78
C THR A 63 -13.39 -3.33 -0.70
N LEU A 64 -12.36 -4.18 -0.46
CA LEU A 64 -10.96 -3.72 -0.46
C LEU A 64 -10.52 -3.26 -1.85
N LEU A 65 -10.81 -4.03 -2.89
CA LEU A 65 -10.49 -3.70 -4.28
C LEU A 65 -11.14 -2.37 -4.71
N MET A 66 -12.46 -2.27 -4.50
CA MET A 66 -13.24 -1.08 -4.81
C MET A 66 -12.70 0.17 -4.11
N ARG A 67 -12.39 0.05 -2.81
CA ARG A 67 -11.86 1.18 -2.03
C ARG A 67 -10.47 1.60 -2.47
N THR A 68 -9.66 0.68 -3.01
CA THR A 68 -8.29 1.00 -3.46
C THR A 68 -8.30 1.79 -4.76
N TRP A 69 -9.13 1.45 -5.74
CA TRP A 69 -9.05 2.04 -7.08
C TRP A 69 -10.33 2.71 -7.59
N VAL A 70 -11.50 2.40 -7.02
CA VAL A 70 -12.79 2.89 -7.53
C VAL A 70 -13.37 3.94 -6.58
N ARG A 71 -13.65 3.55 -5.33
CA ARG A 71 -14.28 4.40 -4.30
C ARG A 71 -13.27 4.90 -3.29
N VAL A 72 -12.22 5.56 -3.77
CA VAL A 72 -11.17 6.10 -2.88
C VAL A 72 -11.71 7.18 -1.95
N PRO A 73 -11.14 7.36 -0.76
CA PRO A 73 -11.45 8.50 0.10
C PRO A 73 -11.31 9.83 -0.66
N PRO A 74 -12.18 10.82 -0.40
CA PRO A 74 -12.12 12.11 -1.10
C PRO A 74 -10.74 12.76 -1.09
N SER A 75 -10.03 12.70 0.04
CA SER A 75 -8.67 13.25 0.21
C SER A 75 -7.59 12.54 -0.63
N LEU A 76 -7.90 11.43 -1.29
CA LEU A 76 -6.97 10.66 -2.13
C LEU A 76 -7.38 10.64 -3.61
N ARG A 77 -8.38 11.42 -4.02
CA ARG A 77 -8.86 11.44 -5.42
C ARG A 77 -7.80 11.93 -6.40
N GLU A 78 -7.11 13.02 -6.06
CA GLU A 78 -6.02 13.55 -6.88
C GLU A 78 -4.85 12.56 -6.94
N LEU A 79 -4.43 12.00 -5.80
CA LEU A 79 -3.39 10.98 -5.76
C LEU A 79 -3.73 9.78 -6.67
N ARG A 80 -5.01 9.32 -6.66
CA ARG A 80 -5.49 8.26 -7.54
C ARG A 80 -5.41 8.67 -9.01
N LYS A 81 -5.82 9.91 -9.34
CA LYS A 81 -5.77 10.43 -10.71
C LYS A 81 -4.35 10.41 -11.23
N ASP A 82 -3.40 10.95 -10.46
CA ASP A 82 -1.99 10.95 -10.84
C ASP A 82 -1.43 9.53 -11.00
N GLY A 83 -1.83 8.60 -10.12
CA GLY A 83 -1.48 7.18 -10.25
C GLY A 83 -2.01 6.55 -11.54
N ILE A 84 -3.20 6.93 -11.99
CA ILE A 84 -3.77 6.49 -13.28
C ILE A 84 -3.03 7.14 -14.45
N ASP A 85 -2.68 8.41 -14.36
CA ASP A 85 -1.92 9.11 -15.41
C ASP A 85 -0.51 8.51 -15.59
N LEU A 86 0.11 8.02 -14.51
CA LEU A 86 1.39 7.29 -14.56
C LEU A 86 1.29 5.92 -15.24
N LEU A 87 0.08 5.37 -15.42
CA LEU A 87 -0.15 4.09 -16.11
C LEU A 87 -0.04 4.18 -17.63
N GLN A 88 -0.05 5.37 -18.21
CA GLN A 88 0.02 5.55 -19.66
C GLN A 88 1.34 4.96 -20.19
N GLY A 89 1.23 3.91 -21.01
CA GLY A 89 2.38 3.17 -21.53
C GLY A 89 3.02 2.16 -20.58
N THR A 90 2.49 1.98 -19.37
CA THR A 90 3.02 1.04 -18.36
C THR A 90 2.49 -0.37 -18.60
N ARG A 91 3.39 -1.36 -18.69
CA ARG A 91 3.00 -2.76 -18.79
C ARG A 91 2.41 -3.26 -17.46
N ARG A 92 1.52 -4.26 -17.50
CA ARG A 92 0.88 -4.81 -16.29
C ARG A 92 1.88 -5.24 -15.21
N VAL A 93 2.99 -5.85 -15.61
CA VAL A 93 4.06 -6.28 -14.70
C VAL A 93 4.76 -5.12 -13.97
N GLU A 94 4.61 -3.91 -14.46
CA GLU A 94 5.22 -2.69 -13.90
C GLU A 94 4.26 -1.93 -12.96
N ARG A 95 3.04 -2.43 -12.74
CA ARG A 95 2.01 -1.78 -11.92
C ARG A 95 2.16 -2.00 -10.41
N LEU A 96 3.06 -2.90 -10.00
CA LEU A 96 3.28 -3.21 -8.59
C LEU A 96 3.49 -1.96 -7.71
N PRO A 97 4.34 -0.98 -8.09
CA PRO A 97 4.51 0.24 -7.30
C PRO A 97 3.22 1.04 -7.13
N LEU A 98 2.37 1.09 -8.15
CA LEU A 98 1.09 1.81 -8.13
C LEU A 98 0.09 1.14 -7.19
N HIS A 99 -0.03 -0.19 -7.26
CA HIS A 99 -0.89 -0.94 -6.34
C HIS A 99 -0.40 -0.83 -4.90
N TRP A 100 0.92 -0.89 -4.68
CA TRP A 100 1.52 -0.73 -3.36
C TRP A 100 1.23 0.65 -2.78
N GLY A 101 1.51 1.71 -3.53
CA GLY A 101 1.30 3.08 -3.10
C GLY A 101 -0.15 3.38 -2.77
N MET A 102 -1.09 3.03 -3.68
CA MET A 102 -2.52 3.23 -3.42
C MET A 102 -3.01 2.44 -2.22
N THR A 103 -2.60 1.16 -2.09
CA THR A 103 -3.00 0.35 -0.93
C THR A 103 -2.46 0.96 0.36
N MET A 104 -1.21 1.42 0.37
CA MET A 104 -0.60 2.10 1.51
C MET A 104 -1.35 3.39 1.89
N ALA A 105 -1.69 4.23 0.91
CA ALA A 105 -2.40 5.50 1.15
C ALA A 105 -3.83 5.28 1.66
N VAL A 106 -4.55 4.29 1.09
CA VAL A 106 -5.93 3.97 1.48
C VAL A 106 -6.01 3.24 2.81
N TYR A 107 -5.03 2.37 3.09
CA TYR A 107 -4.97 1.54 4.29
C TYR A 107 -3.68 1.79 5.09
N PRO A 108 -3.64 2.78 6.00
CA PRO A 108 -2.45 3.05 6.82
C PRO A 108 -1.96 1.83 7.61
N PHE A 109 -2.84 0.89 7.94
CA PHE A 109 -2.46 -0.40 8.52
C PHE A 109 -1.48 -1.20 7.64
N TRP A 110 -1.65 -1.17 6.31
CA TRP A 110 -0.71 -1.77 5.35
C TRP A 110 0.69 -1.21 5.55
N ARG A 111 0.81 0.13 5.65
CA ARG A 111 2.08 0.79 5.91
C ARG A 111 2.72 0.29 7.20
N VAL A 112 1.97 0.21 8.31
CA VAL A 112 2.52 -0.25 9.59
C VAL A 112 3.12 -1.65 9.46
N VAL A 113 2.43 -2.58 8.80
CA VAL A 113 2.95 -3.94 8.57
C VAL A 113 4.18 -3.90 7.66
N ALA A 114 4.16 -3.09 6.60
CA ALA A 114 5.29 -2.93 5.69
C ALA A 114 6.51 -2.33 6.39
N ASP A 115 6.33 -1.29 7.22
CA ASP A 115 7.41 -0.67 8.00
C ASP A 115 8.05 -1.66 8.97
N VAL A 116 7.23 -2.44 9.69
CA VAL A 116 7.72 -3.47 10.61
C VAL A 116 8.51 -4.54 9.85
N THR A 117 7.98 -5.04 8.75
CA THR A 117 8.61 -6.08 7.92
C THR A 117 9.93 -5.58 7.34
N GLY A 118 9.93 -4.39 6.73
CA GLY A 118 11.13 -3.80 6.14
C GLY A 118 12.23 -3.48 7.17
N ARG A 119 11.85 -3.08 8.40
CA ARG A 119 12.83 -2.93 9.51
C ARG A 119 13.47 -4.25 9.89
N LEU A 120 12.69 -5.33 9.99
CA LEU A 120 13.23 -6.66 10.29
C LEU A 120 14.18 -7.13 9.19
N PHE A 121 13.85 -6.92 7.93
CA PHE A 121 14.75 -7.24 6.82
C PHE A 121 16.08 -6.48 6.91
N ARG A 122 16.04 -5.19 7.24
CA ARG A 122 17.27 -4.39 7.41
C ARG A 122 18.13 -4.83 8.58
N LEU A 123 17.51 -5.27 9.68
CA LEU A 123 18.21 -5.63 10.90
C LEU A 123 18.79 -7.04 10.89
N GLN A 124 18.09 -7.99 10.26
CA GLN A 124 18.42 -9.41 10.39
C GLN A 124 18.29 -10.21 9.09
N GLY A 125 17.97 -9.55 7.95
CA GLY A 125 17.82 -10.20 6.64
C GLY A 125 16.53 -10.98 6.45
N THR A 126 15.85 -11.38 7.51
CA THR A 126 14.61 -12.16 7.47
C THR A 126 13.55 -11.61 8.41
N ALA A 127 12.30 -12.05 8.22
CA ALA A 127 11.18 -11.67 9.08
C ALA A 127 10.28 -12.87 9.38
N ALA A 128 10.28 -13.32 10.64
CA ALA A 128 9.32 -14.31 11.10
C ALA A 128 7.90 -13.70 11.14
N PRO A 129 6.87 -14.37 10.56
CA PRO A 129 5.49 -13.87 10.59
C PRO A 129 4.99 -13.57 12.00
N THR A 130 5.32 -14.41 12.97
CA THR A 130 4.96 -14.25 14.39
C THR A 130 5.62 -13.01 15.00
N HIS A 131 6.86 -12.72 14.60
CA HIS A 131 7.59 -11.54 15.07
C HIS A 131 6.98 -10.26 14.50
N VAL A 132 6.64 -10.24 13.19
CA VAL A 132 5.91 -9.12 12.58
C VAL A 132 4.58 -8.90 13.29
N GLN A 133 3.76 -9.95 13.49
CA GLN A 133 2.47 -9.85 14.16
C GLN A 133 2.59 -9.30 15.59
N ARG A 134 3.58 -9.75 16.34
CA ARG A 134 3.85 -9.26 17.69
C ARG A 134 4.18 -7.76 17.67
N ARG A 135 5.11 -7.32 16.80
CA ARG A 135 5.49 -5.91 16.69
C ARG A 135 4.33 -5.01 16.27
N VAL A 136 3.48 -5.48 15.33
CA VAL A 136 2.28 -4.73 14.92
C VAL A 136 1.28 -4.62 16.06
N ARG A 137 1.10 -5.66 16.91
CA ARG A 137 0.26 -5.59 18.11
C ARG A 137 0.81 -4.61 19.15
N GLU A 138 2.11 -4.61 19.39
CA GLU A 138 2.77 -3.65 20.29
C GLU A 138 2.47 -2.20 19.86
N LEU A 139 2.41 -1.92 18.55
CA LEU A 139 2.13 -0.58 18.00
C LEU A 139 0.64 -0.21 18.00
N LEU A 140 -0.25 -1.16 17.70
CA LEU A 140 -1.67 -0.87 17.42
C LEU A 140 -2.64 -1.46 18.46
N GLY A 141 -2.12 -2.13 19.47
CA GLY A 141 -2.88 -2.75 20.56
C GLY A 141 -3.04 -4.27 20.43
N GLU A 142 -3.11 -4.92 21.57
CA GLU A 142 -3.13 -6.38 21.74
C GLU A 142 -4.49 -7.00 21.41
N ARG A 143 -4.97 -6.77 20.17
CA ARG A 143 -6.22 -7.34 19.67
C ARG A 143 -5.95 -8.46 18.67
N GLU A 144 -6.68 -9.59 18.78
CA GLU A 144 -6.58 -10.70 17.84
C GLU A 144 -6.83 -10.25 16.38
N ALA A 145 -7.72 -9.29 16.17
CA ALA A 145 -7.99 -8.72 14.87
C ALA A 145 -6.75 -8.06 14.24
N VAL A 146 -5.85 -7.46 15.05
CA VAL A 146 -4.57 -6.86 14.58
C VAL A 146 -3.64 -7.94 14.06
N ALA A 147 -3.41 -9.01 14.84
CA ALA A 147 -2.54 -10.12 14.43
C ALA A 147 -3.07 -10.82 13.17
N ARG A 148 -4.37 -11.08 13.11
CA ARG A 148 -5.01 -11.71 11.95
C ARG A 148 -4.89 -10.84 10.69
N SER A 149 -5.08 -9.54 10.81
CA SER A 149 -4.96 -8.62 9.68
C SER A 149 -3.51 -8.48 9.21
N ALA A 150 -2.53 -8.46 10.12
CA ALA A 150 -1.11 -8.49 9.76
C ALA A 150 -0.76 -9.75 8.96
N ARG A 151 -1.34 -10.90 9.31
CA ARG A 151 -1.18 -12.15 8.55
C ARG A 151 -1.76 -12.07 7.14
N TYR A 152 -2.91 -11.38 6.96
CA TYR A 152 -3.47 -11.17 5.62
C TYR A 152 -2.57 -10.27 4.76
N VAL A 153 -1.97 -9.24 5.34
CA VAL A 153 -1.01 -8.37 4.65
C VAL A 153 0.24 -9.15 4.26
N LEU A 154 0.83 -9.94 5.16
CA LEU A 154 2.01 -10.76 4.84
C LEU A 154 1.74 -11.76 3.72
N ARG A 155 0.56 -12.40 3.72
CA ARG A 155 0.14 -13.29 2.62
C ARG A 155 -0.02 -12.52 1.30
N ALA A 156 -0.50 -11.29 1.35
CA ALA A 156 -0.55 -10.44 0.16
C ALA A 156 0.87 -10.09 -0.32
N PHE A 157 1.81 -9.78 0.58
CA PHE A 157 3.21 -9.54 0.20
C PHE A 157 3.83 -10.74 -0.53
N ALA A 158 3.55 -11.97 -0.06
CA ALA A 158 4.00 -13.20 -0.73
C ALA A 158 3.34 -13.38 -2.10
N ASP A 159 2.01 -13.18 -2.21
CA ASP A 159 1.30 -13.25 -3.49
C ASP A 159 1.78 -12.17 -4.48
N TRP A 160 2.15 -10.98 -3.99
CA TRP A 160 2.67 -9.90 -4.83
C TRP A 160 4.15 -10.09 -5.21
N GLY A 161 4.77 -11.16 -4.72
CA GLY A 161 6.15 -11.51 -5.02
C GLY A 161 7.19 -10.57 -4.40
N VAL A 162 6.81 -9.79 -3.37
CA VAL A 162 7.75 -8.87 -2.70
C VAL A 162 8.47 -9.49 -1.51
N ILE A 163 7.98 -10.64 -1.04
CA ILE A 163 8.68 -11.50 -0.09
C ILE A 163 8.63 -12.95 -0.59
N THR A 164 9.62 -13.74 -0.20
CA THR A 164 9.75 -15.17 -0.51
C THR A 164 10.02 -15.95 0.76
N ASP A 165 9.78 -17.26 0.73
CA ASP A 165 10.19 -18.12 1.81
C ASP A 165 11.71 -18.09 1.96
N SER A 166 12.18 -17.94 3.20
CA SER A 166 13.61 -17.95 3.50
C SER A 166 14.14 -19.38 3.66
N ALA A 167 15.48 -19.52 3.60
CA ALA A 167 16.13 -20.80 3.94
C ALA A 167 15.85 -21.23 5.40
N ARG A 168 15.53 -20.28 6.28
CA ARG A 168 15.08 -20.56 7.65
C ARG A 168 13.58 -20.89 7.60
N ASN A 169 13.22 -22.12 7.92
CA ASN A 169 11.85 -22.61 7.85
C ASN A 169 10.86 -21.69 8.60
N GLY A 170 9.83 -21.25 7.89
CA GLY A 170 8.76 -20.39 8.41
C GLY A 170 9.04 -18.88 8.43
N ASP A 171 10.25 -18.44 8.08
CA ASP A 171 10.58 -17.01 7.92
C ASP A 171 10.41 -16.56 6.45
N TYR A 172 10.26 -15.25 6.27
CA TYR A 172 10.32 -14.60 4.96
C TYR A 172 11.65 -13.88 4.74
N SER A 173 12.09 -13.85 3.48
CA SER A 173 13.15 -12.98 2.97
C SER A 173 12.57 -11.94 2.00
N PRO A 174 13.21 -10.75 1.86
CA PRO A 174 12.80 -9.83 0.81
C PRO A 174 13.10 -10.42 -0.56
N ALA A 175 12.19 -10.27 -1.51
CA ALA A 175 12.46 -10.52 -2.91
C ALA A 175 13.42 -9.44 -3.46
N PRO A 176 14.06 -9.66 -4.64
CA PRO A 176 14.82 -8.61 -5.30
C PRO A 176 13.98 -7.33 -5.47
N PRO A 177 14.52 -6.15 -5.12
CA PRO A 177 13.74 -4.93 -5.14
C PRO A 177 13.37 -4.54 -6.58
N PHE A 178 12.13 -4.10 -6.77
CA PHE A 178 11.64 -3.59 -8.04
C PHE A 178 12.26 -2.21 -8.33
N PRO A 179 12.92 -2.01 -9.50
CA PRO A 179 13.52 -0.72 -9.83
C PRO A 179 12.45 0.31 -10.20
N VAL A 180 12.47 1.46 -9.53
CA VAL A 180 11.63 2.63 -9.83
C VAL A 180 12.53 3.72 -10.40
N VAL A 181 12.67 3.72 -11.73
CA VAL A 181 13.57 4.63 -12.46
C VAL A 181 12.88 5.97 -12.79
N ASP A 182 11.58 5.94 -13.14
CA ASP A 182 10.81 7.16 -13.38
C ASP A 182 10.68 7.97 -12.08
N SER A 183 11.26 9.17 -12.07
CA SER A 183 11.21 10.07 -10.91
C SER A 183 9.80 10.50 -10.53
N ARG A 184 8.87 10.58 -11.49
CA ARG A 184 7.46 10.93 -11.22
C ARG A 184 6.79 9.81 -10.42
N LEU A 185 7.03 8.54 -10.79
CA LEU A 185 6.56 7.39 -10.04
C LEU A 185 7.21 7.33 -8.64
N GLY A 186 8.51 7.65 -8.55
CA GLY A 186 9.22 7.74 -7.27
C GLY A 186 8.62 8.81 -6.35
N VAL A 187 8.39 10.03 -6.85
CA VAL A 187 7.73 11.13 -6.12
C VAL A 187 6.33 10.72 -5.67
N TRP A 188 5.54 10.12 -6.56
CA TRP A 188 4.20 9.64 -6.26
C TRP A 188 4.18 8.57 -5.15
N LEU A 189 5.11 7.61 -5.17
CA LEU A 189 5.27 6.62 -4.10
C LEU A 189 5.60 7.26 -2.75
N LEU A 190 6.49 8.27 -2.75
CA LEU A 190 6.81 9.02 -1.54
C LEU A 190 5.59 9.82 -1.05
N GLU A 191 4.79 10.39 -1.94
CA GLU A 191 3.52 11.03 -1.57
C GLU A 191 2.56 10.04 -0.91
N CYS A 192 2.40 8.82 -1.45
CA CYS A 192 1.60 7.77 -0.82
C CYS A 192 2.09 7.47 0.60
N ALA A 193 3.40 7.41 0.81
CA ALA A 193 4.00 7.19 2.12
C ALA A 193 3.72 8.35 3.09
N VAL A 194 3.82 9.61 2.64
CA VAL A 194 3.46 10.78 3.45
C VAL A 194 1.99 10.75 3.83
N ARG A 195 1.08 10.52 2.86
CA ARG A 195 -0.38 10.52 3.11
C ARG A 195 -0.83 9.39 4.04
N SER A 196 -0.07 8.31 4.12
CA SER A 196 -0.30 7.20 5.07
C SER A 196 0.33 7.44 6.44
N ALA A 197 1.21 8.42 6.59
CA ALA A 197 1.87 8.79 7.86
C ALA A 197 0.88 9.44 8.84
N PRO A 198 1.18 9.44 10.17
CA PRO A 198 0.49 10.26 11.12
C PRO A 198 0.51 11.72 10.66
N ASP A 199 -0.65 12.40 10.79
CA ASP A 199 -0.81 13.79 10.40
C ASP A 199 -0.38 14.15 8.95
N SER A 200 -0.09 13.13 8.13
CA SER A 200 0.42 13.26 6.76
C SER A 200 1.69 14.13 6.69
N VAL A 201 2.60 13.90 7.62
CA VAL A 201 3.89 14.59 7.76
C VAL A 201 5.02 13.58 7.91
N SER A 202 6.17 13.87 7.31
CA SER A 202 7.39 13.05 7.45
C SER A 202 8.63 13.92 7.30
N ASP A 203 9.72 13.54 7.97
CA ASP A 203 11.04 14.05 7.63
C ASP A 203 11.50 13.45 6.29
N PHE A 204 12.15 14.25 5.44
CA PHE A 204 12.56 13.87 4.10
C PHE A 204 13.54 12.68 4.10
N ARG A 205 14.55 12.68 4.97
CA ARG A 205 15.52 11.56 5.06
C ARG A 205 14.83 10.26 5.48
N SER A 206 13.93 10.36 6.45
CA SER A 206 13.12 9.23 6.92
C SER A 206 12.17 8.74 5.83
N LEU A 207 11.63 9.64 5.02
CA LEU A 207 10.70 9.32 3.94
C LEU A 207 11.39 8.56 2.80
N VAL A 208 12.52 9.05 2.29
CA VAL A 208 13.25 8.37 1.19
C VAL A 208 13.85 7.03 1.64
N ASN A 209 14.05 6.86 2.93
CA ASN A 209 14.52 5.62 3.55
C ASN A 209 13.40 4.85 4.26
N ALA A 210 12.13 5.10 3.93
CA ALA A 210 11.01 4.48 4.62
C ALA A 210 11.09 2.94 4.53
N PRO A 211 11.12 2.22 5.68
CA PRO A 211 11.19 0.76 5.66
C PRO A 211 10.03 0.11 4.92
N GLY A 212 8.86 0.73 4.94
CA GLY A 212 7.67 0.24 4.26
C GLY A 212 7.73 0.31 2.73
N LEU A 213 8.77 0.93 2.18
CA LEU A 213 9.07 0.94 0.74
C LEU A 213 10.15 -0.11 0.37
N PHE A 214 10.41 -1.08 1.22
CA PHE A 214 11.42 -2.12 1.02
C PHE A 214 11.32 -2.88 -0.30
N PRO A 215 10.14 -3.04 -0.93
CA PRO A 215 10.05 -3.74 -2.21
C PRO A 215 10.66 -2.95 -3.38
N PHE A 216 11.01 -1.67 -3.18
CA PHE A 216 11.39 -0.78 -4.27
C PHE A 216 12.80 -0.25 -4.11
N GLN A 217 13.52 -0.21 -5.25
CA GLN A 217 14.74 0.55 -5.41
C GLN A 217 14.40 1.84 -6.14
N ILE A 218 14.08 2.88 -5.38
CA ILE A 218 13.69 4.19 -5.92
C ILE A 218 14.97 4.94 -6.30
N SER A 219 15.03 5.46 -7.54
CA SER A 219 16.10 6.38 -7.98
C SER A 219 16.13 7.61 -7.07
N ARG A 220 17.31 8.24 -6.98
CA ARG A 220 17.52 9.41 -6.11
C ARG A 220 16.46 10.49 -6.38
N ILE A 221 15.70 10.82 -5.35
CA ILE A 221 14.75 11.93 -5.33
C ILE A 221 15.33 13.04 -4.46
N VAL A 222 15.12 14.30 -4.87
CA VAL A 222 15.53 15.48 -4.12
C VAL A 222 14.27 16.27 -3.66
N PRO A 223 14.39 17.09 -2.59
CA PRO A 223 13.24 17.81 -2.02
C PRO A 223 12.48 18.67 -3.05
N GLU A 224 13.20 19.27 -4.00
CA GLU A 224 12.64 20.11 -5.05
C GLU A 224 11.68 19.37 -5.97
N GLN A 225 11.94 18.09 -6.25
CA GLN A 225 11.05 17.24 -7.04
C GLN A 225 9.74 16.95 -6.30
N LEU A 226 9.80 16.77 -4.96
CA LEU A 226 8.59 16.64 -4.14
C LEU A 226 7.77 17.92 -4.13
N ALA A 227 8.43 19.09 -3.98
CA ALA A 227 7.76 20.38 -4.01
C ALA A 227 7.10 20.67 -5.37
N ALA A 228 7.74 20.24 -6.47
CA ALA A 228 7.26 20.43 -7.82
C ALA A 228 6.00 19.59 -8.15
N SER A 229 5.69 18.53 -7.38
CA SER A 229 4.46 17.75 -7.58
C SER A 229 3.18 18.54 -7.36
N GLY A 230 3.24 19.67 -6.65
CA GLY A 230 2.08 20.50 -6.30
C GLY A 230 1.23 19.97 -5.14
N HIS A 231 1.36 18.70 -4.78
CA HIS A 231 0.57 18.03 -3.74
C HIS A 231 1.27 17.96 -2.38
N LEU A 232 2.57 18.22 -2.36
CA LEU A 232 3.39 18.23 -1.16
C LEU A 232 3.91 19.63 -0.86
N GLU A 233 3.95 19.96 0.40
CA GLU A 233 4.66 21.10 0.93
C GLU A 233 5.98 20.60 1.50
N VAL A 234 7.08 21.24 1.10
CA VAL A 234 8.43 20.93 1.57
C VAL A 234 8.97 22.14 2.29
N VAL A 235 9.18 22.01 3.59
CA VAL A 235 9.66 23.09 4.45
C VAL A 235 11.03 22.72 4.99
N ARG A 236 12.01 23.54 4.72
CA ARG A 236 13.36 23.39 5.26
C ARG A 236 13.48 24.18 6.56
N HIS A 237 13.63 23.48 7.68
CA HIS A 237 13.82 24.08 8.99
C HIS A 237 15.30 24.38 9.30
N SER A 238 16.22 23.54 8.77
CA SER A 238 17.67 23.72 8.91
C SER A 238 18.40 23.09 7.72
N LEU A 239 19.74 23.11 7.75
CA LEU A 239 20.56 22.41 6.74
C LEU A 239 20.33 20.90 6.72
N GLU A 240 19.91 20.33 7.84
CA GLU A 240 19.73 18.88 8.00
C GLU A 240 18.27 18.44 8.11
N GLU A 241 17.37 19.37 8.41
CA GLU A 241 15.96 19.06 8.67
C GLU A 241 15.05 19.62 7.57
N THR A 242 14.49 18.72 6.79
CA THR A 242 13.50 19.03 5.75
C THR A 242 12.23 18.24 6.02
N VAL A 243 11.14 18.94 6.28
CA VAL A 243 9.83 18.34 6.55
C VAL A 243 8.99 18.35 5.29
N VAL A 244 8.37 17.22 5.01
CA VAL A 244 7.45 17.02 3.90
C VAL A 244 6.05 16.79 4.45
N ARG A 245 5.09 17.57 3.99
CA ARG A 245 3.68 17.50 4.40
C ARG A 245 2.78 17.37 3.18
N ALA A 246 1.75 16.52 3.27
CA ALA A 246 0.70 16.51 2.25
C ALA A 246 -0.15 17.78 2.34
N ARG A 247 -0.32 18.48 1.23
CA ARG A 247 -1.27 19.60 1.14
C ARG A 247 -2.69 19.09 1.36
N LYS A 248 -3.50 19.86 2.09
CA LYS A 248 -4.93 19.56 2.20
C LYS A 248 -5.56 19.80 0.84
N SER A 249 -6.31 18.83 0.32
CA SER A 249 -7.17 19.07 -0.83
C SER A 249 -8.22 20.12 -0.43
N ALA A 250 -8.40 21.11 -1.27
CA ALA A 250 -9.45 22.11 -1.10
C ALA A 250 -10.84 21.47 -1.19
#